data_6118e003c635024e8e00ba6a1fd9a679
#
_entry.id   6118e003c635024e8e00ba6a1fd9a679
#
_cell.length_a   1.000
_cell.length_b   1.000
_cell.length_c   1.000
_cell.angle_alpha   90.00
_cell.angle_beta   90.00
_cell.angle_gamma   90.00
#
_symmetry.space_group_name_H-M   'P 1'
#
loop_
_entity.id
_entity.type
_entity.pdbx_description
1 polymer ?
#
loop_
_entity_poly.entity_id
_entity_poly.type
_entity_poly.pdbx_seq_one_letter_code
_entity_poly.pdbx_strand_id
1 'polypeptide(L)'
;MTGVILQISLSNGGVPKRAIDSGIVWEEGLQGDRQADLRAHGGPARAVCLYSFEVIERLRAEGHPIGPGATGENVTVGALDWSLVVPGVEMRLGNEVLLEVTAYATPCWKNARWFRDGDADRMSQSRHPGESRVYARVLRGGAIRVGDPVELIPFTAAVRSARQQPHTYRWPRDFSG
;
A
#
# COMPACT_ATOMS: atom_id res chain seq x y z
N MET A 1 -3.59 -0.74 -18.06
CA MET A 1 -4.63 -1.35 -17.17
C MET A 1 -4.73 -0.45 -15.96
N THR A 2 -5.92 0.06 -15.66
CA THR A 2 -6.14 1.05 -14.59
C THR A 2 -6.95 0.39 -13.49
N GLY A 3 -6.39 0.33 -12.29
CA GLY A 3 -7.09 -0.09 -11.07
C GLY A 3 -7.83 1.07 -10.43
N VAL A 4 -8.41 0.83 -9.26
CA VAL A 4 -9.16 1.80 -8.48
C VAL A 4 -8.88 1.65 -6.98
N ILE A 5 -8.86 2.74 -6.25
CA ILE A 5 -8.82 2.72 -4.78
C ILE A 5 -10.19 2.32 -4.26
N LEU A 6 -10.31 1.16 -3.65
CA LEU A 6 -11.57 0.68 -3.06
C LEU A 6 -11.70 1.03 -1.58
N GLN A 7 -10.59 1.09 -0.86
CA GLN A 7 -10.58 1.53 0.54
C GLN A 7 -9.26 2.20 0.88
N ILE A 8 -9.34 3.26 1.69
CA ILE A 8 -8.22 3.88 2.37
C ILE A 8 -8.38 3.58 3.86
N SER A 9 -7.30 3.20 4.53
CA SER A 9 -7.36 2.74 5.92
C SER A 9 -6.22 3.30 6.75
N LEU A 10 -6.53 3.70 7.99
CA LEU A 10 -5.57 4.16 8.97
C LEU A 10 -5.88 3.63 10.36
N SER A 11 -4.87 3.63 11.24
CA SER A 11 -5.03 3.29 12.65
C SER A 11 -4.14 4.14 13.54
N ASN A 12 -4.47 4.17 14.82
CA ASN A 12 -3.60 4.76 15.86
C ASN A 12 -2.58 3.73 16.40
N GLY A 13 -2.18 2.79 15.56
CA GLY A 13 -1.28 1.68 15.86
C GLY A 13 -2.00 0.32 15.86
N GLY A 14 -1.41 -0.65 15.12
CA GLY A 14 -1.92 -2.02 15.03
C GLY A 14 -2.97 -2.27 13.96
N VAL A 15 -3.60 -3.44 14.05
CA VAL A 15 -4.61 -3.96 13.11
C VAL A 15 -5.87 -4.38 13.84
N PRO A 16 -7.06 -4.26 13.22
CA PRO A 16 -7.32 -3.76 11.87
C PRO A 16 -7.18 -2.25 11.77
N LYS A 17 -6.93 -1.76 10.58
CA LYS A 17 -7.09 -0.34 10.25
C LYS A 17 -8.53 -0.04 9.89
N ARG A 18 -9.01 1.15 10.25
CA ARG A 18 -10.37 1.61 9.94
C ARG A 18 -10.42 2.36 8.61
N ALA A 19 -11.52 2.20 7.89
CA ALA A 19 -11.78 2.89 6.63
C ALA A 19 -11.97 4.40 6.82
N ILE A 20 -11.48 5.17 5.84
CA ILE A 20 -11.74 6.60 5.66
C ILE A 20 -12.00 6.85 4.17
N ASP A 21 -12.70 7.94 3.85
CA ASP A 21 -13.09 8.26 2.47
C ASP A 21 -11.97 8.92 1.67
N SER A 22 -11.09 9.65 2.35
CA SER A 22 -9.97 10.35 1.74
C SER A 22 -8.84 10.57 2.73
N GLY A 23 -7.63 10.81 2.23
CA GLY A 23 -6.47 11.08 3.06
C GLY A 23 -5.37 11.82 2.31
N ILE A 24 -4.40 12.33 3.05
CA ILE A 24 -3.20 12.95 2.52
C ILE A 24 -2.04 11.97 2.68
N VAL A 25 -1.34 11.70 1.61
CA VAL A 25 -0.12 10.89 1.60
C VAL A 25 1.08 11.81 1.65
N TRP A 26 1.94 11.59 2.65
CA TRP A 26 3.20 12.32 2.85
C TRP A 26 4.38 11.37 2.65
N GLU A 27 5.59 11.90 2.74
CA GLU A 27 6.82 11.11 2.65
C GLU A 27 6.85 9.94 3.66
N GLU A 28 6.32 10.16 4.86
CA GLU A 28 6.27 9.18 5.94
C GLU A 28 5.06 8.22 5.85
N GLY A 29 4.13 8.45 4.93
CA GLY A 29 2.93 7.63 4.72
C GLY A 29 1.63 8.41 4.75
N LEU A 30 0.54 7.74 5.13
CA LEU A 30 -0.79 8.34 5.22
C LEU A 30 -0.92 9.17 6.50
N GLN A 31 -1.29 10.44 6.35
CA GLN A 31 -1.46 11.35 7.47
C GLN A 31 -2.46 10.80 8.49
N GLY A 32 -2.08 10.81 9.76
CA GLY A 32 -2.90 10.27 10.86
C GLY A 32 -2.78 8.76 11.06
N ASP A 33 -2.08 8.05 10.18
CA ASP A 33 -1.75 6.65 10.42
C ASP A 33 -0.54 6.53 11.35
N ARG A 34 -0.64 5.70 12.37
CA ARG A 34 0.48 5.38 13.28
C ARG A 34 0.88 3.93 13.12
N GLN A 35 2.15 3.73 12.87
CA GLN A 35 2.75 2.40 12.83
C GLN A 35 3.15 1.98 14.25
N ALA A 36 2.69 0.81 14.68
CA ALA A 36 2.93 0.32 16.06
C ALA A 36 4.40 -0.07 16.29
N ASP A 37 5.14 -0.37 15.24
CA ASP A 37 6.55 -0.77 15.30
C ASP A 37 7.32 -0.15 14.14
N LEU A 38 7.97 0.98 14.41
CA LEU A 38 8.78 1.71 13.42
C LEU A 38 10.02 0.93 12.94
N ARG A 39 10.51 -0.04 13.73
CA ARG A 39 11.67 -0.85 13.35
C ARG A 39 11.31 -1.93 12.33
N ALA A 40 10.14 -2.57 12.50
CA ALA A 40 9.69 -3.67 11.65
C ALA A 40 8.82 -3.21 10.48
N HIS A 41 7.99 -2.17 10.67
CA HIS A 41 6.93 -1.78 9.74
C HIS A 41 6.98 -0.30 9.32
N GLY A 42 8.04 0.44 9.69
CA GLY A 42 8.18 1.86 9.47
C GLY A 42 9.36 2.28 8.61
N GLY A 43 9.46 3.60 8.46
CA GLY A 43 10.51 4.26 7.70
C GLY A 43 10.13 4.54 6.24
N PRO A 44 10.90 5.42 5.54
CA PRO A 44 10.54 5.91 4.21
C PRO A 44 10.31 4.81 3.17
N ALA A 45 11.02 3.67 3.27
CA ALA A 45 10.84 2.54 2.36
C ALA A 45 9.54 1.73 2.60
N ARG A 46 8.83 1.98 3.68
CA ARG A 46 7.60 1.28 4.08
C ARG A 46 6.51 2.26 4.49
N ALA A 47 6.49 3.41 3.82
CA ALA A 47 5.60 4.52 4.15
C ALA A 47 4.12 4.16 3.92
N VAL A 48 3.82 3.41 2.87
CA VAL A 48 2.46 2.98 2.52
C VAL A 48 2.44 1.47 2.30
N CYS A 49 1.45 0.80 2.87
CA CYS A 49 1.17 -0.61 2.61
C CYS A 49 -0.06 -0.73 1.71
N LEU A 50 0.04 -1.51 0.62
CA LEU A 50 -1.04 -1.72 -0.34
C LEU A 50 -1.40 -3.21 -0.44
N TYR A 51 -2.66 -3.49 -0.75
CA TYR A 51 -3.14 -4.85 -0.99
C TYR A 51 -4.20 -4.92 -2.09
N SER A 52 -4.25 -6.08 -2.79
CA SER A 52 -5.29 -6.35 -3.79
C SER A 52 -6.59 -6.77 -3.13
N PHE A 53 -7.67 -6.14 -3.58
CA PHE A 53 -9.03 -6.53 -3.21
C PHE A 53 -9.37 -7.95 -3.71
N GLU A 54 -8.95 -8.29 -4.93
CA GLU A 54 -9.20 -9.61 -5.52
C GLU A 54 -8.51 -10.74 -4.74
N VAL A 55 -7.31 -10.46 -4.19
CA VAL A 55 -6.64 -11.42 -3.30
C VAL A 55 -7.42 -11.55 -1.98
N ILE A 56 -7.86 -10.44 -1.40
CA ILE A 56 -8.70 -10.46 -0.18
C ILE A 56 -9.98 -11.29 -0.42
N GLU A 57 -10.68 -11.07 -1.53
CA GLU A 57 -11.90 -11.81 -1.86
C GLU A 57 -11.64 -13.32 -2.08
N ARG A 58 -10.49 -13.66 -2.67
CA ARG A 58 -10.08 -15.07 -2.79
C ARG A 58 -9.86 -15.72 -1.43
N LEU A 59 -9.14 -15.03 -0.55
CA LEU A 59 -8.93 -15.49 0.84
C LEU A 59 -10.27 -15.64 1.59
N ARG A 60 -11.22 -14.72 1.38
CA ARG A 60 -12.57 -14.84 1.94
C ARG A 60 -13.32 -16.06 1.40
N ALA A 61 -13.20 -16.34 0.11
CA ALA A 61 -13.80 -17.53 -0.51
C ALA A 61 -13.19 -18.84 0.04
N GLU A 62 -11.94 -18.82 0.51
CA GLU A 62 -11.31 -19.94 1.22
C GLU A 62 -11.81 -20.07 2.67
N GLY A 63 -12.66 -19.15 3.13
CA GLY A 63 -13.25 -19.16 4.47
C GLY A 63 -12.45 -18.41 5.53
N HIS A 64 -11.49 -17.57 5.12
CA HIS A 64 -10.75 -16.71 6.05
C HIS A 64 -11.58 -15.47 6.41
N PRO A 65 -11.66 -15.06 7.70
CA PRO A 65 -12.41 -13.87 8.15
C PRO A 65 -11.63 -12.58 7.88
N ILE A 66 -11.11 -12.41 6.68
CA ILE A 66 -10.30 -11.27 6.26
C ILE A 66 -11.15 -10.25 5.50
N GLY A 67 -10.78 -8.99 5.55
CA GLY A 67 -11.39 -7.90 4.79
C GLY A 67 -10.43 -6.75 4.59
N PRO A 68 -10.79 -5.74 3.80
CA PRO A 68 -9.98 -4.53 3.60
C PRO A 68 -9.60 -3.86 4.93
N GLY A 69 -8.33 -3.49 5.09
CA GLY A 69 -7.77 -2.92 6.32
C GLY A 69 -7.45 -3.94 7.42
N ALA A 70 -7.90 -5.18 7.30
CA ALA A 70 -7.74 -6.22 8.31
C ALA A 70 -6.27 -6.51 8.61
N THR A 71 -5.44 -6.59 7.59
CA THR A 71 -4.04 -7.00 7.70
C THR A 71 -3.05 -5.84 7.81
N GLY A 72 -3.58 -4.61 7.85
CA GLY A 72 -2.79 -3.39 8.11
C GLY A 72 -2.38 -2.62 6.86
N GLU A 73 -2.96 -2.92 5.72
CA GLU A 73 -2.78 -2.11 4.52
C GLU A 73 -3.46 -0.74 4.65
N ASN A 74 -2.83 0.28 4.05
CA ASN A 74 -3.34 1.64 3.99
C ASN A 74 -4.27 1.83 2.79
N VAL A 75 -3.99 1.15 1.68
CA VAL A 75 -4.77 1.28 0.44
C VAL A 75 -5.10 -0.11 -0.09
N THR A 76 -6.40 -0.37 -0.21
CA THR A 76 -6.90 -1.56 -0.91
C THR A 76 -7.23 -1.18 -2.34
N VAL A 77 -6.60 -1.86 -3.29
CA VAL A 77 -6.70 -1.59 -4.73
C VAL A 77 -7.47 -2.71 -5.40
N GLY A 78 -8.46 -2.36 -6.23
CA GLY A 78 -9.19 -3.31 -7.08
C GLY A 78 -8.94 -3.07 -8.57
N ALA A 79 -9.37 -4.03 -9.39
CA ALA A 79 -9.31 -4.00 -10.86
C ALA A 79 -7.89 -3.82 -11.43
N LEU A 80 -6.85 -4.24 -10.69
CA LEU A 80 -5.46 -4.19 -11.10
C LEU A 80 -4.86 -5.60 -11.14
N ASP A 81 -4.09 -5.91 -12.19
CA ASP A 81 -3.30 -7.15 -12.20
C ASP A 81 -2.20 -7.07 -11.12
N TRP A 82 -2.48 -7.70 -9.98
CA TRP A 82 -1.61 -7.63 -8.82
C TRP A 82 -0.27 -8.34 -9.03
N SER A 83 -0.18 -9.26 -9.98
CA SER A 83 1.06 -9.94 -10.32
C SER A 83 2.12 -9.02 -10.90
N LEU A 84 1.70 -7.86 -11.43
CA LEU A 84 2.57 -6.80 -11.94
C LEU A 84 3.05 -5.83 -10.86
N VAL A 85 2.48 -5.89 -9.65
CA VAL A 85 2.83 -5.02 -8.52
C VAL A 85 4.03 -5.62 -7.78
N VAL A 86 5.21 -5.39 -8.31
CA VAL A 86 6.47 -5.96 -7.83
C VAL A 86 7.45 -4.86 -7.40
N PRO A 87 8.43 -5.16 -6.53
CA PRO A 87 9.44 -4.17 -6.13
C PRO A 87 10.13 -3.50 -7.32
N GLY A 88 10.21 -2.17 -7.28
CA GLY A 88 10.75 -1.31 -8.34
C GLY A 88 9.70 -0.73 -9.28
N VAL A 89 8.46 -1.20 -9.25
CA VAL A 89 7.36 -0.63 -10.04
C VAL A 89 6.89 0.67 -9.40
N GLU A 90 6.62 1.67 -10.22
CA GLU A 90 5.97 2.91 -9.79
C GLU A 90 4.46 2.82 -9.99
N MET A 91 3.72 3.40 -9.05
CA MET A 91 2.27 3.46 -9.05
C MET A 91 1.81 4.90 -8.86
N ARG A 92 0.90 5.36 -9.71
CA ARG A 92 0.18 6.62 -9.50
C ARG A 92 -1.17 6.33 -8.84
N LEU A 93 -1.47 7.04 -7.77
CA LEU A 93 -2.77 7.01 -7.09
C LEU A 93 -3.43 8.37 -7.26
N GLY A 94 -4.59 8.39 -7.91
CA GLY A 94 -5.26 9.64 -8.27
C GLY A 94 -4.39 10.49 -9.21
N ASN A 95 -4.49 11.82 -9.05
CA ASN A 95 -3.78 12.76 -9.91
C ASN A 95 -2.39 13.15 -9.39
N GLU A 96 -2.15 13.02 -8.08
CA GLU A 96 -1.01 13.65 -7.40
C GLU A 96 0.01 12.66 -6.88
N VAL A 97 -0.44 11.57 -6.24
CA VAL A 97 0.43 10.67 -5.49
C VAL A 97 1.19 9.74 -6.41
N LEU A 98 2.50 9.68 -6.20
CA LEU A 98 3.40 8.75 -6.88
C LEU A 98 4.13 7.91 -5.83
N LEU A 99 4.00 6.60 -5.94
CA LEU A 99 4.65 5.62 -5.09
C LEU A 99 5.63 4.77 -5.88
N GLU A 100 6.65 4.23 -5.21
CA GLU A 100 7.49 3.14 -5.71
C GLU A 100 7.34 1.94 -4.79
N VAL A 101 6.96 0.80 -5.33
CA VAL A 101 6.94 -0.47 -4.59
C VAL A 101 8.36 -0.84 -4.18
N THR A 102 8.58 -1.08 -2.89
CA THR A 102 9.92 -1.33 -2.34
C THR A 102 10.16 -2.77 -1.92
N ALA A 103 9.13 -3.42 -1.39
CA ALA A 103 9.22 -4.79 -0.89
C ALA A 103 7.84 -5.44 -0.78
N TYR A 104 7.84 -6.78 -0.75
CA TYR A 104 6.68 -7.52 -0.27
C TYR A 104 6.59 -7.45 1.25
N ALA A 105 5.36 -7.32 1.77
CA ALA A 105 5.15 -7.25 3.21
C ALA A 105 5.11 -8.67 3.81
N THR A 106 6.03 -8.94 4.70
CA THR A 106 6.03 -10.21 5.46
C THR A 106 4.83 -10.24 6.41
N PRO A 107 4.04 -11.32 6.43
CA PRO A 107 3.01 -11.53 7.42
C PRO A 107 3.59 -11.52 8.84
N CYS A 108 2.86 -10.95 9.79
CA CYS A 108 3.24 -11.00 11.19
C CYS A 108 2.20 -11.78 12.01
N TRP A 109 2.57 -12.24 13.20
CA TRP A 109 1.70 -13.01 14.08
C TRP A 109 0.36 -12.30 14.39
N LYS A 110 0.31 -10.97 14.36
CA LYS A 110 -0.92 -10.18 14.56
C LYS A 110 -1.97 -10.42 13.47
N ASN A 111 -1.54 -10.90 12.30
CA ASN A 111 -2.43 -11.23 11.20
C ASN A 111 -3.07 -12.63 11.34
N ALA A 112 -2.55 -13.50 12.22
CA ALA A 112 -3.02 -14.87 12.40
C ALA A 112 -4.54 -14.98 12.63
N ARG A 113 -5.13 -14.04 13.36
CA ARG A 113 -6.57 -14.00 13.64
C ARG A 113 -7.47 -13.82 12.42
N TRP A 114 -6.91 -13.35 11.29
CA TRP A 114 -7.62 -13.19 10.03
C TRP A 114 -7.57 -14.43 9.15
N PHE A 115 -6.95 -15.49 9.65
CA PHE A 115 -6.85 -16.78 8.98
C PHE A 115 -7.50 -17.84 9.85
N ARG A 116 -8.42 -18.63 9.24
CA ARG A 116 -9.22 -19.63 9.95
C ARG A 116 -8.37 -20.64 10.73
N ASP A 117 -7.21 -20.98 10.20
CA ASP A 117 -6.22 -21.90 10.79
C ASP A 117 -5.11 -21.20 11.56
N GLY A 118 -5.16 -19.86 11.65
CA GLY A 118 -4.12 -19.05 12.27
C GLY A 118 -2.84 -18.92 11.45
N ASP A 119 -2.79 -19.45 10.23
CA ASP A 119 -1.61 -19.42 9.35
C ASP A 119 -1.61 -18.17 8.45
N ALA A 120 -1.06 -17.07 8.94
CA ALA A 120 -0.91 -15.84 8.17
C ALA A 120 0.06 -15.97 6.98
N ASP A 121 0.90 -17.00 6.94
CA ASP A 121 1.80 -17.25 5.81
C ASP A 121 1.05 -17.62 4.53
N ARG A 122 -0.26 -17.89 4.63
CA ARG A 122 -1.14 -18.02 3.46
C ARG A 122 -1.10 -16.78 2.55
N MET A 123 -0.79 -15.59 3.06
CA MET A 123 -0.62 -14.36 2.26
C MET A 123 0.84 -13.97 2.03
N SER A 124 1.80 -14.87 2.26
CA SER A 124 3.23 -14.57 2.06
C SER A 124 3.65 -14.74 0.60
N GLN A 125 4.54 -13.86 0.13
CA GLN A 125 5.10 -13.95 -1.23
C GLN A 125 5.87 -15.24 -1.47
N SER A 126 6.51 -15.79 -0.44
CA SER A 126 7.31 -17.01 -0.57
C SER A 126 6.48 -18.27 -0.79
N ARG A 127 5.28 -18.33 -0.19
CA ARG A 127 4.37 -19.48 -0.32
C ARG A 127 3.34 -19.31 -1.41
N HIS A 128 2.88 -18.07 -1.62
CA HIS A 128 1.85 -17.71 -2.60
C HIS A 128 2.31 -16.49 -3.41
N PRO A 129 3.21 -16.68 -4.40
CA PRO A 129 3.70 -15.59 -5.23
C PRO A 129 2.56 -14.82 -5.92
N GLY A 130 2.63 -13.49 -5.86
CA GLY A 130 1.59 -12.61 -6.43
C GLY A 130 0.37 -12.39 -5.53
N GLU A 131 0.35 -12.92 -4.31
CA GLU A 131 -0.76 -12.74 -3.37
C GLU A 131 -0.37 -11.94 -2.11
N SER A 132 0.85 -11.44 -2.04
CA SER A 132 1.32 -10.66 -0.91
C SER A 132 0.88 -9.20 -0.97
N ARG A 133 0.76 -8.60 0.21
CA ARG A 133 0.78 -7.13 0.34
C ARG A 133 2.14 -6.59 -0.10
N VAL A 134 2.18 -5.32 -0.48
CA VAL A 134 3.44 -4.64 -0.79
C VAL A 134 3.60 -3.39 0.07
N TYR A 135 4.86 -3.05 0.34
CA TYR A 135 5.25 -1.75 0.85
C TYR A 135 5.69 -0.84 -0.29
N ALA A 136 5.45 0.45 -0.12
CA ALA A 136 5.90 1.46 -1.05
C ALA A 136 6.49 2.67 -0.32
N ARG A 137 7.47 3.30 -0.96
CA ARG A 137 7.93 4.65 -0.59
C ARG A 137 7.12 5.68 -1.36
N VAL A 138 7.01 6.87 -0.81
CA VAL A 138 6.35 8.00 -1.44
C VAL A 138 7.39 8.78 -2.23
N LEU A 139 7.23 8.85 -3.55
CA LEU A 139 8.05 9.68 -4.44
C LEU A 139 7.46 11.09 -4.56
N ARG A 140 6.14 11.19 -4.55
CA ARG A 140 5.38 12.44 -4.50
C ARG A 140 4.11 12.23 -3.69
N GLY A 141 3.90 13.09 -2.71
CA GLY A 141 2.69 13.10 -1.89
C GLY A 141 1.54 13.85 -2.54
N GLY A 142 0.40 13.82 -1.86
CA GLY A 142 -0.82 14.51 -2.29
C GLY A 142 -2.07 13.87 -1.72
N ALA A 143 -3.23 14.34 -2.16
CA ALA A 143 -4.52 13.82 -1.75
C ALA A 143 -4.90 12.55 -2.53
N ILE A 144 -5.54 11.61 -1.83
CA ILE A 144 -6.19 10.43 -2.43
C ILE A 144 -7.60 10.27 -1.88
N ARG A 145 -8.48 9.69 -2.69
CA ARG A 145 -9.88 9.40 -2.32
C ARG A 145 -10.26 8.00 -2.77
N VAL A 146 -11.21 7.40 -2.08
CA VAL A 146 -11.89 6.19 -2.56
C VAL A 146 -12.51 6.49 -3.93
N GLY A 147 -12.30 5.59 -4.90
CA GLY A 147 -12.69 5.77 -6.30
C GLY A 147 -11.61 6.37 -7.20
N ASP A 148 -10.52 6.89 -6.67
CA ASP A 148 -9.41 7.38 -7.49
C ASP A 148 -8.77 6.26 -8.32
N PRO A 149 -8.32 6.58 -9.56
CA PRO A 149 -7.63 5.60 -10.41
C PRO A 149 -6.26 5.23 -9.83
N VAL A 150 -5.85 3.99 -10.09
CA VAL A 150 -4.52 3.48 -9.78
C VAL A 150 -3.85 3.01 -11.07
N GLU A 151 -2.72 3.58 -11.41
CA GLU A 151 -2.00 3.25 -12.65
C GLU A 151 -0.60 2.74 -12.34
N LEU A 152 -0.22 1.62 -12.94
CA LEU A 152 1.18 1.21 -12.98
C LEU A 152 1.92 2.01 -14.05
N ILE A 153 3.04 2.60 -13.67
CA ILE A 153 3.89 3.33 -14.60
C ILE A 153 4.92 2.34 -15.14
N PRO A 154 4.91 2.06 -16.46
CA PRO A 154 5.86 1.12 -17.06
C PRO A 154 7.30 1.58 -16.82
N PHE A 155 8.16 0.64 -16.47
CA PHE A 155 9.58 0.90 -16.33
C PHE A 155 10.22 1.13 -17.70
N THR A 156 10.27 2.39 -18.13
CA THR A 156 10.91 2.78 -19.40
C THR A 156 12.30 3.37 -19.16
N ALA A 157 13.16 3.33 -20.17
CA ALA A 157 14.49 3.98 -20.11
C ALA A 157 14.39 5.49 -19.83
N ALA A 158 13.30 6.15 -20.22
CA ALA A 158 13.01 7.54 -19.91
C ALA A 158 12.80 7.79 -18.40
N VAL A 159 12.18 6.84 -17.69
CA VAL A 159 12.01 6.91 -16.21
C VAL A 159 13.37 6.81 -15.51
N ARG A 160 14.30 6.00 -16.04
CA ARG A 160 15.68 5.93 -15.52
C ARG A 160 16.41 7.27 -15.62
N SER A 161 16.27 7.98 -16.72
CA SER A 161 16.92 9.28 -16.94
C SER A 161 16.36 10.36 -16.02
N ALA A 162 15.04 10.34 -15.75
CA ALA A 162 14.39 11.26 -14.81
C ALA A 162 14.82 11.01 -13.35
N ARG A 163 15.14 9.76 -12.98
CA ARG A 163 15.63 9.40 -11.61
C ARG A 163 17.05 9.93 -11.32
N GLN A 164 17.84 10.23 -12.34
CA GLN A 164 19.20 10.77 -12.20
C GLN A 164 19.21 12.29 -11.99
N GLN A 165 18.08 12.96 -12.16
CA GLN A 165 17.95 14.38 -11.83
C GLN A 165 17.62 14.55 -10.34
N PRO A 166 18.32 15.42 -9.61
CA PRO A 166 18.01 15.69 -8.21
C PRO A 166 16.56 16.21 -8.11
N HIS A 167 15.73 15.52 -7.35
CA HIS A 167 14.36 15.94 -7.09
C HIS A 167 14.35 17.26 -6.33
N THR A 168 14.02 18.35 -7.03
CA THR A 168 13.83 19.69 -6.44
C THR A 168 12.39 19.86 -5.92
N TYR A 169 11.68 18.77 -5.62
CA TYR A 169 10.35 18.90 -5.02
C TYR A 169 10.48 19.40 -3.59
N ARG A 170 10.08 20.66 -3.40
CA ARG A 170 9.98 21.29 -2.10
C ARG A 170 8.59 20.95 -1.52
N TRP A 171 8.56 20.15 -0.45
CA TRP A 171 7.33 19.91 0.30
C TRP A 171 6.76 21.24 0.79
N PRO A 172 5.46 21.49 0.65
CA PRO A 172 4.81 22.64 1.25
C PRO A 172 5.01 22.57 2.78
N ARG A 173 5.69 23.54 3.37
CA ARG A 173 5.97 23.59 4.82
C ARG A 173 4.82 24.18 5.63
N ASP A 174 3.73 24.59 4.98
CA ASP A 174 2.67 25.35 5.60
C ASP A 174 1.37 24.57 5.69
N PHE A 175 1.32 23.65 6.65
CA PHE A 175 0.07 23.20 7.25
C PHE A 175 0.19 23.25 8.77
N SER A 176 0.44 24.47 9.30
CA SER A 176 0.19 24.82 10.69
C SER A 176 -1.24 25.32 10.77
N GLY A 177 -2.17 24.44 11.20
CA GLY A 177 -3.55 24.75 11.47
C GLY A 177 -4.10 23.73 12.43
#